data_69d0a2bfc64781a291a93a01c63d7700
#
_entry.id   69d0a2bfc64781a291a93a01c63d7700
#
_cell.length_a   1.000
_cell.length_b   1.000
_cell.length_c   1.000
_cell.angle_alpha   90.00
_cell.angle_beta   90.00
_cell.angle_gamma   90.00
#
_symmetry.space_group_name_H-M   'P 1'
#
loop_
_entity.id
_entity.type
_entity.pdbx_description
1 polymer ?
#
loop_
_entity_poly.entity_id
_entity_poly.type
_entity_poly.pdbx_seq_one_letter_code
_entity_poly.pdbx_strand_id
1 'polypeptide(L)'
;LTYKESGVDTREAAALVGDIGTHVRRTQNQRQLYGAFGLFAAAFDLTDYKQPVIVTGCDGVGTKLELLLEHDQLEAAGKDLVAMSVNDILTTGGDPLMFLDYIGISALDKPLITRLIAGMCDYLEDCGCILAGGETAEMPGIVPEDVIELSGFCIGCCEKPDLIDPTQIATGDVLIGYHSDGPHANGWSLIRRVLKQHGEDFTKEEIVSLLAPTRLYHDVVADIKAAGVKPRAMAHITGGGLPENLERLLPNHGADVVIPNWDNAAMKKVFDYVDAEDKFHTFNMGFGWVVIVSPDEADQILSAGPGGVKIGTITDTHGVRVSMES
;
A
#
# COMPACT_ATOMS: atom_id res chain seq x y z
N LEU A 1 10.99 -42.61 6.10
CA LEU A 1 10.36 -41.32 5.92
C LEU A 1 11.35 -40.21 6.25
N THR A 2 11.49 -39.26 5.36
CA THR A 2 12.32 -38.04 5.57
C THR A 2 11.42 -36.81 5.66
N TYR A 3 11.93 -35.74 6.25
CA TYR A 3 11.20 -34.46 6.34
C TYR A 3 10.91 -33.88 4.94
N LYS A 4 11.83 -34.09 3.98
CA LYS A 4 11.60 -33.76 2.56
C LYS A 4 10.44 -34.54 1.93
N GLU A 5 10.29 -35.84 2.23
CA GLU A 5 9.14 -36.66 1.75
C GLU A 5 7.80 -36.21 2.36
N SER A 6 7.82 -35.46 3.46
CA SER A 6 6.63 -34.85 4.06
C SER A 6 6.32 -33.44 3.51
N GLY A 7 7.06 -32.95 2.51
CA GLY A 7 6.80 -31.71 1.80
C GLY A 7 7.62 -30.48 2.29
N VAL A 8 8.62 -30.66 3.16
CA VAL A 8 9.45 -29.56 3.66
C VAL A 8 10.91 -29.81 3.38
N ASP A 9 11.58 -28.92 2.61
CA ASP A 9 13.01 -29.02 2.28
C ASP A 9 13.86 -27.94 2.97
N THR A 10 14.38 -28.26 4.14
CA THR A 10 15.22 -27.33 4.94
C THR A 10 16.52 -26.92 4.26
N ARG A 11 17.03 -27.69 3.29
CA ARG A 11 18.26 -27.32 2.55
C ARG A 11 17.94 -26.28 1.48
N GLU A 12 16.82 -26.40 0.80
CA GLU A 12 16.35 -25.40 -0.15
C GLU A 12 15.99 -24.09 0.56
N ALA A 13 15.34 -24.17 1.72
CA ALA A 13 15.08 -22.99 2.56
C ALA A 13 16.38 -22.26 2.96
N ALA A 14 17.41 -22.98 3.38
CA ALA A 14 18.71 -22.38 3.70
C ALA A 14 19.39 -21.74 2.47
N ALA A 15 19.25 -22.35 1.29
CA ALA A 15 19.78 -21.78 0.05
C ALA A 15 19.01 -20.52 -0.38
N LEU A 16 17.68 -20.49 -0.21
CA LEU A 16 16.86 -19.30 -0.45
C LEU A 16 17.33 -18.09 0.36
N VAL A 17 17.63 -18.26 1.66
CA VAL A 17 18.15 -17.17 2.50
C VAL A 17 19.44 -16.58 1.92
N GLY A 18 20.30 -17.39 1.30
CA GLY A 18 21.48 -16.91 0.58
C GLY A 18 21.14 -16.06 -0.65
N ASP A 19 20.16 -16.50 -1.45
CA ASP A 19 19.74 -15.86 -2.69
C ASP A 19 19.08 -14.50 -2.43
N ILE A 20 18.16 -14.44 -1.46
CA ILE A 20 17.46 -13.18 -1.09
C ILE A 20 18.38 -12.20 -0.35
N GLY A 21 19.46 -12.68 0.28
CA GLY A 21 20.35 -11.87 1.10
C GLY A 21 20.97 -10.66 0.38
N THR A 22 21.12 -10.73 -0.94
CA THR A 22 21.59 -9.59 -1.74
C THR A 22 20.55 -8.47 -1.81
N HIS A 23 19.28 -8.81 -2.00
CA HIS A 23 18.18 -7.86 -2.03
C HIS A 23 17.96 -7.25 -0.63
N VAL A 24 17.88 -8.08 0.40
CA VAL A 24 17.68 -7.61 1.78
C VAL A 24 18.77 -6.65 2.23
N ARG A 25 20.04 -6.92 1.93
CA ARG A 25 21.16 -6.02 2.29
C ARG A 25 21.06 -4.63 1.66
N ARG A 26 20.44 -4.46 0.50
CA ARG A 26 20.22 -3.13 -0.10
C ARG A 26 19.39 -2.24 0.83
N THR A 27 18.35 -2.77 1.44
CA THR A 27 17.48 -2.02 2.36
C THR A 27 18.19 -1.66 3.66
N GLN A 28 19.21 -2.43 4.08
CA GLN A 28 19.93 -2.22 5.33
C GLN A 28 21.02 -1.14 5.26
N ASN A 29 21.36 -0.65 4.06
CA ASN A 29 22.38 0.38 3.89
C ASN A 29 21.95 1.77 4.39
N GLN A 30 20.67 1.99 4.60
CA GLN A 30 20.11 3.29 4.93
C GLN A 30 19.96 3.54 6.44
N ARG A 31 19.88 2.48 7.25
CA ARG A 31 19.71 2.56 8.70
C ARG A 31 20.43 1.40 9.40
N GLN A 32 20.84 1.62 10.64
CA GLN A 32 21.57 0.60 11.39
C GLN A 32 20.60 -0.33 12.14
N LEU A 33 20.61 -1.60 11.78
CA LEU A 33 20.07 -2.68 12.60
C LEU A 33 21.14 -3.23 13.57
N TYR A 34 20.70 -3.60 14.76
CA TYR A 34 21.53 -4.40 15.66
C TYR A 34 21.31 -5.89 15.36
N GLY A 35 22.43 -6.59 15.19
CA GLY A 35 22.44 -8.01 14.84
C GLY A 35 22.73 -8.25 13.35
N ALA A 36 22.91 -9.52 12.99
CA ALA A 36 23.16 -9.93 11.62
C ALA A 36 21.87 -10.42 10.95
N PHE A 37 21.80 -10.31 9.63
CA PHE A 37 20.75 -10.95 8.82
C PHE A 37 20.70 -12.46 9.10
N GLY A 38 19.51 -13.00 9.31
CA GLY A 38 19.29 -14.42 9.62
C GLY A 38 19.28 -14.77 11.10
N LEU A 39 19.31 -13.80 12.02
CA LEU A 39 19.04 -14.03 13.44
C LEU A 39 17.52 -14.14 13.68
N PHE A 40 17.14 -14.65 14.87
CA PHE A 40 15.73 -14.88 15.24
C PHE A 40 14.90 -13.59 15.36
N ALA A 41 15.53 -12.43 15.61
CA ALA A 41 14.87 -11.15 15.75
C ALA A 41 15.79 -10.03 15.30
N ALA A 42 15.20 -8.95 14.81
CA ALA A 42 15.89 -7.70 14.51
C ALA A 42 15.71 -6.71 15.68
N ALA A 43 16.72 -5.85 15.88
CA ALA A 43 16.65 -4.77 16.84
C ALA A 43 17.02 -3.44 16.16
N PHE A 44 16.30 -2.38 16.49
CA PHE A 44 16.44 -1.05 15.94
C PHE A 44 16.63 -0.02 17.05
N ASP A 45 17.50 0.97 16.81
CA ASP A 45 17.76 2.05 17.77
C ASP A 45 16.84 3.25 17.49
N LEU A 46 16.23 3.78 18.55
CA LEU A 46 15.38 4.96 18.51
C LEU A 46 16.02 6.18 19.18
N THR A 47 17.33 6.15 19.42
CA THR A 47 18.03 7.24 20.11
C THR A 47 18.03 8.57 19.33
N ASP A 48 17.76 8.54 18.02
CA ASP A 48 17.60 9.75 17.21
C ASP A 48 16.28 10.50 17.49
N TYR A 49 15.32 9.82 18.11
CA TYR A 49 14.03 10.41 18.51
C TYR A 49 14.07 10.88 19.96
N LYS A 50 13.49 12.04 20.23
CA LYS A 50 13.40 12.62 21.58
C LYS A 50 12.16 12.16 22.34
N GLN A 51 11.04 12.04 21.61
CA GLN A 51 9.75 11.57 22.12
C GLN A 51 9.13 10.58 21.13
N PRO A 52 9.73 9.40 20.98
CA PRO A 52 9.31 8.43 19.97
C PRO A 52 7.91 7.89 20.24
N VAL A 53 7.09 7.85 19.19
CA VAL A 53 5.82 7.13 19.14
C VAL A 53 5.95 6.05 18.07
N ILE A 54 5.82 4.81 18.47
CA ILE A 54 5.79 3.66 17.55
C ILE A 54 4.41 3.59 16.92
N VAL A 55 4.38 3.47 15.60
CA VAL A 55 3.19 3.24 14.79
C VAL A 55 3.34 1.92 14.06
N THR A 56 2.25 1.16 13.91
CA THR A 56 2.30 -0.16 13.30
C THR A 56 1.12 -0.37 12.37
N GLY A 57 1.35 -1.05 11.25
CA GLY A 57 0.34 -1.47 10.30
C GLY A 57 0.61 -2.90 9.83
N CYS A 58 -0.46 -3.59 9.45
CA CYS A 58 -0.40 -4.93 8.87
C CYS A 58 -1.43 -5.02 7.76
N ASP A 59 -1.00 -5.45 6.58
CA ASP A 59 -1.90 -5.64 5.44
C ASP A 59 -1.38 -6.77 4.53
N GLY A 60 -2.20 -7.15 3.55
CA GLY A 60 -1.89 -8.14 2.53
C GLY A 60 -2.11 -7.60 1.12
N VAL A 61 -1.86 -8.42 0.11
CA VAL A 61 -2.13 -8.08 -1.31
C VAL A 61 -3.57 -8.41 -1.69
N GLY A 62 -4.18 -9.35 -0.98
CA GLY A 62 -5.54 -9.79 -1.25
C GLY A 62 -5.68 -10.52 -2.60
N THR A 63 -6.89 -10.47 -3.17
CA THR A 63 -7.24 -11.28 -4.35
C THR A 63 -6.61 -10.81 -5.67
N LYS A 64 -5.91 -9.68 -5.70
CA LYS A 64 -5.05 -9.24 -6.81
C LYS A 64 -3.96 -10.27 -7.10
N LEU A 65 -3.47 -10.92 -6.04
CA LEU A 65 -2.34 -11.85 -6.10
C LEU A 65 -2.55 -12.99 -7.10
N GLU A 66 -3.78 -13.49 -7.27
CA GLU A 66 -4.07 -14.54 -8.26
C GLU A 66 -3.73 -14.10 -9.68
N LEU A 67 -4.16 -12.89 -10.08
CA LEU A 67 -3.84 -12.37 -11.43
C LEU A 67 -2.37 -11.94 -11.56
N LEU A 68 -1.74 -11.47 -10.49
CA LEU A 68 -0.30 -11.18 -10.49
C LEU A 68 0.51 -12.46 -10.76
N LEU A 69 0.12 -13.58 -10.17
CA LEU A 69 0.74 -14.89 -10.44
C LEU A 69 0.46 -15.36 -11.87
N GLU A 70 -0.80 -15.31 -12.32
CA GLU A 70 -1.22 -15.73 -13.67
C GLU A 70 -0.48 -14.96 -14.77
N HIS A 71 -0.24 -13.66 -14.55
CA HIS A 71 0.44 -12.79 -15.51
C HIS A 71 1.93 -12.59 -15.26
N ASP A 72 2.54 -13.39 -14.38
CA ASP A 72 3.98 -13.37 -14.02
C ASP A 72 4.47 -11.99 -13.53
N GLN A 73 3.66 -11.30 -12.72
CA GLN A 73 3.94 -9.97 -12.14
C GLN A 73 4.38 -10.07 -10.68
N LEU A 74 5.35 -10.93 -10.37
CA LEU A 74 5.75 -11.27 -9.00
C LEU A 74 6.37 -10.09 -8.26
N GLU A 75 7.19 -9.29 -8.94
CA GLU A 75 7.79 -8.09 -8.36
C GLU A 75 6.72 -7.05 -7.99
N ALA A 76 5.65 -6.95 -8.80
CA ALA A 76 4.51 -6.10 -8.49
C ALA A 76 3.76 -6.57 -7.23
N ALA A 77 3.65 -7.89 -6.99
CA ALA A 77 3.07 -8.42 -5.77
C ALA A 77 3.87 -8.03 -4.52
N GLY A 78 5.22 -8.10 -4.60
CA GLY A 78 6.10 -7.64 -3.53
C GLY A 78 5.95 -6.14 -3.26
N LYS A 79 5.86 -5.31 -4.31
CA LYS A 79 5.62 -3.87 -4.22
C LYS A 79 4.25 -3.54 -3.61
N ASP A 80 3.20 -4.25 -4.02
CA ASP A 80 1.86 -4.09 -3.44
C ASP A 80 1.89 -4.34 -1.93
N LEU A 81 2.53 -5.43 -1.48
CA LEU A 81 2.59 -5.78 -0.07
C LEU A 81 3.23 -4.68 0.77
N VAL A 82 4.35 -4.13 0.29
CA VAL A 82 5.04 -3.01 0.96
C VAL A 82 4.18 -1.76 0.96
N ALA A 83 3.64 -1.36 -0.20
CA ALA A 83 2.88 -0.12 -0.31
C ALA A 83 1.62 -0.13 0.56
N MET A 84 0.90 -1.26 0.63
CA MET A 84 -0.30 -1.37 1.47
C MET A 84 0.01 -1.10 2.94
N SER A 85 1.09 -1.68 3.47
CA SER A 85 1.46 -1.50 4.88
C SER A 85 2.19 -0.18 5.16
N VAL A 86 3.08 0.26 4.27
CA VAL A 86 3.87 1.50 4.45
C VAL A 86 2.99 2.74 4.31
N ASN A 87 2.09 2.76 3.33
CA ASN A 87 1.18 3.90 3.18
C ASN A 87 0.33 4.11 4.43
N ASP A 88 -0.10 3.05 5.11
CA ASP A 88 -0.85 3.16 6.36
C ASP A 88 -0.02 3.83 7.48
N ILE A 89 1.26 3.47 7.60
CA ILE A 89 2.20 4.16 8.52
C ILE A 89 2.30 5.65 8.19
N LEU A 90 2.43 5.99 6.91
CA LEU A 90 2.57 7.36 6.46
C LEU A 90 1.35 8.22 6.82
N THR A 91 0.13 7.66 6.89
CA THR A 91 -1.08 8.41 7.30
C THR A 91 -0.98 9.00 8.69
N THR A 92 -0.17 8.39 9.56
CA THR A 92 0.04 8.83 10.95
C THR A 92 1.06 9.96 11.11
N GLY A 93 1.78 10.30 10.03
CA GLY A 93 2.95 11.18 10.06
C GLY A 93 4.25 10.46 10.42
N GLY A 94 4.20 9.15 10.70
CA GLY A 94 5.35 8.30 11.02
C GLY A 94 6.23 8.01 9.81
N ASP A 95 7.52 7.84 10.05
CA ASP A 95 8.46 7.34 9.08
C ASP A 95 8.52 5.80 9.17
N PRO A 96 8.41 5.05 8.06
CA PRO A 96 8.56 3.61 8.08
C PRO A 96 10.01 3.23 8.43
N LEU A 97 10.19 2.33 9.39
CA LEU A 97 11.51 1.93 9.88
C LEU A 97 11.86 0.51 9.51
N MET A 98 10.95 -0.41 9.81
CA MET A 98 11.15 -1.84 9.64
C MET A 98 9.94 -2.47 9.01
N PHE A 99 10.20 -3.43 8.14
CA PHE A 99 9.20 -4.28 7.52
C PHE A 99 9.48 -5.74 7.82
N LEU A 100 8.44 -6.50 8.06
CA LEU A 100 8.46 -7.95 8.20
C LEU A 100 7.44 -8.53 7.22
N ASP A 101 7.80 -9.62 6.55
CA ASP A 101 6.89 -10.35 5.66
C ASP A 101 6.55 -11.74 6.22
N TYR A 102 5.39 -12.23 5.84
CA TYR A 102 5.00 -13.62 6.01
C TYR A 102 4.50 -14.14 4.65
N ILE A 103 5.15 -15.20 4.16
CA ILE A 103 4.82 -15.85 2.91
C ILE A 103 4.38 -17.29 3.22
N GLY A 104 3.09 -17.58 3.03
CA GLY A 104 2.51 -18.92 3.16
C GLY A 104 2.39 -19.59 1.80
N ILE A 105 2.99 -20.77 1.63
CA ILE A 105 3.00 -21.55 0.38
C ILE A 105 2.81 -23.03 0.66
N SER A 106 2.37 -23.77 -0.35
CA SER A 106 2.27 -25.25 -0.26
C SER A 106 3.65 -25.91 -0.31
N ALA A 107 4.49 -25.46 -1.25
CA ALA A 107 5.85 -25.96 -1.44
C ALA A 107 6.78 -24.81 -1.87
N LEU A 108 8.04 -24.86 -1.48
CA LEU A 108 9.02 -23.81 -1.74
C LEU A 108 9.32 -23.70 -3.24
N ASP A 109 9.06 -22.50 -3.78
CA ASP A 109 9.46 -22.07 -5.12
C ASP A 109 10.46 -20.93 -4.99
N LYS A 110 11.76 -21.25 -5.06
CA LYS A 110 12.85 -20.29 -4.88
C LYS A 110 12.83 -19.12 -5.88
N PRO A 111 12.68 -19.35 -7.21
CA PRO A 111 12.56 -18.27 -8.18
C PRO A 111 11.43 -17.31 -7.86
N LEU A 112 10.25 -17.83 -7.51
CA LEU A 112 9.07 -17.05 -7.17
C LEU A 112 9.33 -16.18 -5.93
N ILE A 113 9.78 -16.78 -4.83
CA ILE A 113 10.06 -16.06 -3.57
C ILE A 113 11.13 -14.99 -3.78
N THR A 114 12.19 -15.30 -4.53
CA THR A 114 13.27 -14.34 -4.79
C THR A 114 12.74 -13.10 -5.52
N ARG A 115 11.84 -13.25 -6.49
CA ARG A 115 11.23 -12.14 -7.23
C ARG A 115 10.25 -11.33 -6.36
N LEU A 116 9.46 -11.99 -5.51
CA LEU A 116 8.61 -11.31 -4.53
C LEU A 116 9.45 -10.42 -3.60
N ILE A 117 10.50 -11.00 -2.99
CA ILE A 117 11.41 -10.27 -2.10
C ILE A 117 12.15 -9.14 -2.83
N ALA A 118 12.55 -9.35 -4.09
CA ALA A 118 13.15 -8.28 -4.89
C ALA A 118 12.21 -7.08 -5.05
N GLY A 119 10.93 -7.33 -5.39
CA GLY A 119 9.91 -6.28 -5.48
C GLY A 119 9.65 -5.57 -4.15
N MET A 120 9.60 -6.31 -3.03
CA MET A 120 9.52 -5.71 -1.70
C MET A 120 10.72 -4.79 -1.43
N CYS A 121 11.94 -5.28 -1.68
CA CYS A 121 13.17 -4.52 -1.41
C CYS A 121 13.28 -3.27 -2.27
N ASP A 122 12.77 -3.25 -3.49
CA ASP A 122 12.74 -2.05 -4.33
C ASP A 122 11.98 -0.92 -3.62
N TYR A 123 10.75 -1.17 -3.17
CA TYR A 123 9.94 -0.14 -2.49
C TYR A 123 10.43 0.20 -1.09
N LEU A 124 10.99 -0.77 -0.37
CA LEU A 124 11.59 -0.52 0.94
C LEU A 124 12.83 0.35 0.83
N GLU A 125 13.64 0.16 -0.21
CA GLU A 125 14.79 1.03 -0.51
C GLU A 125 14.35 2.45 -0.84
N ASP A 126 13.30 2.61 -1.66
CA ASP A 126 12.74 3.92 -2.03
C ASP A 126 12.29 4.73 -0.81
N CYS A 127 11.67 4.11 0.19
CA CYS A 127 11.17 4.81 1.38
C CYS A 127 12.10 4.75 2.61
N GLY A 128 13.30 4.20 2.46
CA GLY A 128 14.26 4.09 3.56
C GLY A 128 13.84 3.15 4.69
N CYS A 129 12.97 2.19 4.40
CA CYS A 129 12.53 1.15 5.31
C CYS A 129 13.38 -0.12 5.15
N ILE A 130 13.62 -0.83 6.24
CA ILE A 130 14.48 -2.02 6.23
C ILE A 130 13.62 -3.27 6.20
N LEU A 131 13.91 -4.23 5.31
CA LEU A 131 13.42 -5.60 5.47
C LEU A 131 14.19 -6.24 6.63
N ALA A 132 13.56 -6.24 7.80
CA ALA A 132 14.21 -6.60 9.06
C ALA A 132 14.18 -8.10 9.32
N GLY A 133 13.24 -8.82 8.72
CA GLY A 133 13.06 -10.25 8.83
C GLY A 133 11.76 -10.67 8.17
N GLY A 134 11.44 -11.94 8.26
CA GLY A 134 10.21 -12.49 7.70
C GLY A 134 10.14 -14.00 7.92
N GLU A 135 9.09 -14.60 7.39
CA GLU A 135 8.86 -16.05 7.45
C GLU A 135 8.37 -16.55 6.09
N THR A 136 8.98 -17.61 5.59
CA THR A 136 8.45 -18.37 4.45
C THR A 136 8.03 -19.75 4.95
N ALA A 137 6.71 -19.94 5.09
CA ALA A 137 6.14 -21.14 5.68
C ALA A 137 5.67 -22.11 4.60
N GLU A 138 6.29 -23.29 4.53
CA GLU A 138 5.80 -24.42 3.73
C GLU A 138 4.68 -25.13 4.50
N MET A 139 3.47 -25.07 3.95
CA MET A 139 2.25 -25.62 4.59
C MET A 139 1.48 -26.57 3.65
N PRO A 140 2.09 -27.71 3.28
CA PRO A 140 1.45 -28.69 2.40
C PRO A 140 0.13 -29.21 3.01
N GLY A 141 -0.94 -29.19 2.23
CA GLY A 141 -2.27 -29.60 2.67
C GLY A 141 -3.06 -28.57 3.46
N ILE A 142 -2.47 -27.42 3.81
CA ILE A 142 -3.14 -26.25 4.40
C ILE A 142 -3.29 -25.16 3.35
N VAL A 143 -2.20 -24.80 2.69
CA VAL A 143 -2.22 -23.88 1.53
C VAL A 143 -2.33 -24.73 0.26
N PRO A 144 -3.29 -24.47 -0.65
CA PRO A 144 -3.37 -25.12 -1.95
C PRO A 144 -2.10 -24.93 -2.80
N GLU A 145 -1.79 -25.88 -3.71
CA GLU A 145 -0.53 -25.87 -4.47
C GLU A 145 -0.32 -24.65 -5.38
N ASP A 146 -1.40 -24.04 -5.84
CA ASP A 146 -1.42 -22.87 -6.73
C ASP A 146 -1.74 -21.55 -6.02
N VAL A 147 -1.74 -21.56 -4.69
CA VAL A 147 -2.06 -20.40 -3.85
C VAL A 147 -0.86 -19.95 -3.06
N ILE A 148 -0.70 -18.65 -2.96
CA ILE A 148 0.25 -17.99 -2.05
C ILE A 148 -0.52 -17.01 -1.19
N GLU A 149 -0.17 -16.93 0.09
CA GLU A 149 -0.65 -15.88 1.00
C GLU A 149 0.51 -14.98 1.39
N LEU A 150 0.28 -13.67 1.31
CA LEU A 150 1.27 -12.65 1.64
C LEU A 150 0.70 -11.73 2.72
N SER A 151 1.44 -11.56 3.81
CA SER A 151 1.14 -10.58 4.85
C SER A 151 2.37 -9.74 5.16
N GLY A 152 2.20 -8.43 5.22
CA GLY A 152 3.24 -7.46 5.54
C GLY A 152 2.96 -6.78 6.87
N PHE A 153 4.03 -6.53 7.64
CA PHE A 153 3.97 -5.83 8.92
C PHE A 153 4.96 -4.68 8.87
N CYS A 154 4.47 -3.45 8.87
CA CYS A 154 5.32 -2.28 8.91
C CYS A 154 5.34 -1.67 10.31
N ILE A 155 6.52 -1.37 10.80
CA ILE A 155 6.76 -0.67 12.06
C ILE A 155 7.43 0.66 11.72
N GLY A 156 6.80 1.74 12.13
CA GLY A 156 7.29 3.11 11.96
C GLY A 156 7.44 3.85 13.27
N CYS A 157 7.99 5.05 13.20
CA CYS A 157 8.13 5.94 14.34
C CYS A 157 7.96 7.39 13.91
N CYS A 158 7.41 8.20 14.79
CA CYS A 158 7.43 9.66 14.67
C CYS A 158 7.75 10.30 16.02
N GLU A 159 8.14 11.55 16.02
CA GLU A 159 8.12 12.37 17.22
C GLU A 159 6.65 12.60 17.65
N LYS A 160 6.38 12.54 18.94
CA LYS A 160 5.02 12.72 19.47
C LYS A 160 4.33 14.02 19.01
N PRO A 161 5.04 15.18 18.90
CA PRO A 161 4.44 16.41 18.37
C PRO A 161 4.06 16.32 16.88
N ASP A 162 4.67 15.40 16.10
CA ASP A 162 4.46 15.27 14.66
C ASP A 162 3.35 14.28 14.31
N LEU A 163 2.85 13.55 15.32
CA LEU A 163 1.73 12.63 15.12
C LEU A 163 0.51 13.38 14.56
N ILE A 164 -0.05 12.86 13.47
CA ILE A 164 -1.25 13.42 12.83
C ILE A 164 -2.45 13.21 13.75
N ASP A 165 -3.25 14.27 13.91
CA ASP A 165 -4.41 14.29 14.79
C ASP A 165 -5.67 14.71 14.02
N PRO A 166 -6.51 13.76 13.56
CA PRO A 166 -7.73 14.06 12.82
C PRO A 166 -8.77 14.88 13.62
N THR A 167 -8.64 14.99 14.93
CA THR A 167 -9.54 15.84 15.73
C THR A 167 -9.40 17.33 15.43
N GLN A 168 -8.34 17.71 14.71
CA GLN A 168 -8.08 19.09 14.28
C GLN A 168 -8.79 19.48 12.96
N ILE A 169 -9.47 18.52 12.31
CA ILE A 169 -10.23 18.78 11.08
C ILE A 169 -11.37 19.77 11.39
N ALA A 170 -11.56 20.74 10.49
CA ALA A 170 -12.56 21.78 10.60
C ALA A 170 -13.35 21.96 9.29
N THR A 171 -14.58 22.43 9.40
CA THR A 171 -15.38 22.84 8.23
C THR A 171 -14.63 23.88 7.40
N GLY A 172 -14.55 23.67 6.08
CA GLY A 172 -13.81 24.51 5.15
C GLY A 172 -12.39 24.03 4.87
N ASP A 173 -11.88 23.04 5.61
CA ASP A 173 -10.61 22.39 5.25
C ASP A 173 -10.69 21.79 3.83
N VAL A 174 -9.56 21.73 3.17
CA VAL A 174 -9.43 21.34 1.76
C VAL A 174 -8.92 19.91 1.66
N LEU A 175 -9.54 19.13 0.77
CA LEU A 175 -9.04 17.81 0.39
C LEU A 175 -8.20 17.92 -0.88
N ILE A 176 -6.93 17.47 -0.77
CA ILE A 176 -5.99 17.36 -1.88
C ILE A 176 -5.78 15.89 -2.18
N GLY A 177 -6.17 15.45 -3.37
CA GLY A 177 -5.99 14.09 -3.86
C GLY A 177 -4.70 13.94 -4.65
N TYR A 178 -4.05 12.78 -4.53
CA TYR A 178 -2.89 12.39 -5.32
C TYR A 178 -3.23 11.14 -6.12
N HIS A 179 -2.86 11.18 -7.41
CA HIS A 179 -3.21 10.12 -8.35
C HIS A 179 -2.66 8.75 -7.95
N SER A 180 -3.44 7.72 -8.28
CA SER A 180 -3.04 6.32 -8.24
C SER A 180 -2.50 5.85 -9.59
N ASP A 181 -1.66 4.81 -9.58
CA ASP A 181 -1.12 4.18 -10.79
C ASP A 181 -2.09 3.12 -11.39
N GLY A 182 -3.22 2.91 -10.74
CA GLY A 182 -4.24 1.95 -11.13
C GLY A 182 -5.24 1.71 -9.99
N PRO A 183 -5.96 0.58 -9.99
CA PRO A 183 -6.90 0.23 -8.91
C PRO A 183 -6.20 -0.11 -7.59
N HIS A 184 -4.89 -0.16 -7.56
CA HIS A 184 -4.05 -0.60 -6.44
C HIS A 184 -4.34 -2.08 -6.05
N ALA A 185 -4.37 -2.41 -4.76
CA ALA A 185 -4.62 -3.77 -4.28
C ALA A 185 -6.11 -4.02 -3.91
N ASN A 186 -7.02 -3.08 -4.19
CA ASN A 186 -8.42 -3.16 -3.78
C ASN A 186 -9.38 -3.27 -4.96
N GLY A 187 -10.59 -3.80 -4.71
CA GLY A 187 -11.62 -4.01 -5.74
C GLY A 187 -11.40 -5.23 -6.64
N TRP A 188 -10.39 -6.03 -6.37
CA TRP A 188 -9.96 -7.12 -7.25
C TRP A 188 -10.92 -8.31 -7.31
N SER A 189 -11.70 -8.57 -6.28
CA SER A 189 -12.77 -9.59 -6.35
C SER A 189 -13.79 -9.25 -7.45
N LEU A 190 -14.08 -7.94 -7.63
CA LEU A 190 -14.97 -7.46 -8.67
C LEU A 190 -14.30 -7.45 -10.04
N ILE A 191 -13.06 -6.92 -10.15
CA ILE A 191 -12.28 -6.93 -11.40
C ILE A 191 -12.12 -8.37 -11.92
N ARG A 192 -11.72 -9.31 -11.08
CA ARG A 192 -11.58 -10.73 -11.44
C ARG A 192 -12.89 -11.32 -11.98
N ARG A 193 -14.02 -10.95 -11.37
CA ARG A 193 -15.34 -11.38 -11.84
C ARG A 193 -15.66 -10.80 -13.21
N VAL A 194 -15.37 -9.52 -13.45
CA VAL A 194 -15.52 -8.87 -14.77
C VAL A 194 -14.64 -9.56 -15.80
N LEU A 195 -13.35 -9.76 -15.51
CA LEU A 195 -12.43 -10.43 -16.44
C LEU A 195 -12.81 -11.88 -16.72
N LYS A 196 -13.35 -12.60 -15.72
CA LYS A 196 -13.84 -13.97 -15.93
C LYS A 196 -15.07 -14.05 -16.84
N GLN A 197 -15.93 -13.01 -16.83
CA GLN A 197 -17.18 -12.98 -17.59
C GLN A 197 -17.03 -12.30 -18.95
N HIS A 198 -16.09 -11.35 -19.08
CA HIS A 198 -15.94 -10.43 -20.21
C HIS A 198 -14.47 -10.24 -20.60
N GLY A 199 -13.60 -11.21 -20.32
CA GLY A 199 -12.16 -11.11 -20.58
C GLY A 199 -11.82 -10.93 -22.06
N GLU A 200 -12.70 -11.37 -22.97
CA GLU A 200 -12.56 -11.17 -24.41
C GLU A 200 -12.61 -9.69 -24.86
N ASP A 201 -13.17 -8.81 -24.02
CA ASP A 201 -13.21 -7.37 -24.30
C ASP A 201 -11.92 -6.64 -23.91
N PHE A 202 -11.01 -7.34 -23.23
CA PHE A 202 -9.74 -6.80 -22.74
C PHE A 202 -8.56 -7.36 -23.51
N THR A 203 -7.62 -6.50 -23.92
CA THR A 203 -6.32 -6.96 -24.41
C THR A 203 -5.43 -7.40 -23.24
N LYS A 204 -4.39 -8.19 -23.54
CA LYS A 204 -3.41 -8.59 -22.53
C LYS A 204 -2.72 -7.37 -21.89
N GLU A 205 -2.42 -6.36 -22.69
CA GLU A 205 -1.77 -5.12 -22.26
C GLU A 205 -2.69 -4.34 -21.30
N GLU A 206 -3.99 -4.30 -21.56
CA GLU A 206 -4.97 -3.68 -20.65
C GLU A 206 -5.05 -4.42 -19.32
N ILE A 207 -5.10 -5.75 -19.35
CA ILE A 207 -5.09 -6.54 -18.09
C ILE A 207 -3.80 -6.29 -17.31
N VAL A 208 -2.64 -6.32 -17.97
CA VAL A 208 -1.35 -6.03 -17.32
C VAL A 208 -1.30 -4.60 -16.77
N SER A 209 -1.92 -3.62 -17.47
CA SER A 209 -1.99 -2.24 -16.96
C SER A 209 -2.81 -2.09 -15.68
N LEU A 210 -3.86 -2.92 -15.51
CA LEU A 210 -4.61 -2.98 -14.24
C LEU A 210 -3.74 -3.49 -13.08
N LEU A 211 -2.77 -4.36 -13.38
CA LEU A 211 -1.88 -4.98 -12.40
C LEU A 211 -0.74 -4.07 -11.93
N ALA A 212 -0.69 -2.81 -12.38
CA ALA A 212 0.28 -1.85 -11.88
C ALA A 212 0.37 -1.89 -10.34
N PRO A 213 1.58 -1.83 -9.76
CA PRO A 213 1.73 -1.85 -8.30
C PRO A 213 0.99 -0.68 -7.64
N THR A 214 0.55 -0.89 -6.41
CA THR A 214 0.07 0.19 -5.54
C THR A 214 1.16 1.25 -5.42
N ARG A 215 0.83 2.51 -5.69
CA ARG A 215 1.76 3.62 -5.55
C ARG A 215 2.18 3.79 -4.09
N LEU A 216 3.48 3.97 -3.89
CA LEU A 216 4.07 4.33 -2.61
C LEU A 216 4.09 5.87 -2.49
N TYR A 217 3.42 6.43 -1.46
CA TYR A 217 3.21 7.87 -1.30
C TYR A 217 4.23 8.54 -0.38
N HIS A 218 5.38 7.90 -0.12
CA HIS A 218 6.41 8.46 0.76
C HIS A 218 7.01 9.77 0.22
N ASP A 219 7.15 9.89 -1.11
CA ASP A 219 7.59 11.10 -1.78
C ASP A 219 6.64 12.27 -1.52
N VAL A 220 5.33 12.04 -1.66
CA VAL A 220 4.28 13.02 -1.37
C VAL A 220 4.37 13.51 0.08
N VAL A 221 4.51 12.56 1.03
CA VAL A 221 4.61 12.90 2.46
C VAL A 221 5.91 13.64 2.76
N ALA A 222 7.02 13.28 2.11
CA ALA A 222 8.29 13.98 2.24
C ALA A 222 8.21 15.44 1.73
N ASP A 223 7.57 15.65 0.57
CA ASP A 223 7.36 16.99 0.01
C ASP A 223 6.48 17.86 0.91
N ILE A 224 5.40 17.31 1.48
CA ILE A 224 4.55 18.01 2.45
C ILE A 224 5.33 18.41 3.70
N LYS A 225 6.13 17.49 4.24
CA LYS A 225 7.02 17.77 5.39
C LYS A 225 8.05 18.85 5.04
N ALA A 226 8.66 18.77 3.86
CA ALA A 226 9.65 19.77 3.39
C ALA A 226 9.03 21.16 3.19
N ALA A 227 7.75 21.23 2.81
CA ALA A 227 6.99 22.47 2.74
C ALA A 227 6.67 23.07 4.13
N GLY A 228 6.98 22.36 5.22
CA GLY A 228 6.68 22.77 6.59
C GLY A 228 5.20 22.69 6.96
N VAL A 229 4.41 21.94 6.19
CA VAL A 229 2.98 21.73 6.44
C VAL A 229 2.79 20.48 7.27
N LYS A 230 1.93 20.60 8.28
CA LYS A 230 1.45 19.47 9.07
C LYS A 230 -0.02 19.23 8.74
N PRO A 231 -0.36 18.18 7.95
CA PRO A 231 -1.74 17.87 7.64
C PRO A 231 -2.58 17.60 8.89
N ARG A 232 -3.87 17.94 8.82
CA ARG A 232 -4.83 17.56 9.84
C ARG A 232 -5.15 16.06 9.79
N ALA A 233 -5.18 15.50 8.57
CA ALA A 233 -5.29 14.07 8.34
C ALA A 233 -4.74 13.69 6.96
N MET A 234 -4.42 12.42 6.82
CA MET A 234 -4.09 11.78 5.55
C MET A 234 -4.86 10.45 5.45
N ALA A 235 -5.32 10.11 4.26
CA ALA A 235 -6.02 8.86 3.97
C ALA A 235 -5.33 8.08 2.86
N HIS A 236 -5.01 6.83 3.10
CA HIS A 236 -4.70 5.84 2.08
C HIS A 236 -6.03 5.27 1.57
N ILE A 237 -6.34 5.46 0.29
CA ILE A 237 -7.63 5.05 -0.28
C ILE A 237 -7.57 3.59 -0.69
N THR A 238 -8.20 2.75 0.10
CA THR A 238 -8.23 1.29 -0.01
C THR A 238 -9.67 0.78 -0.21
N GLY A 239 -10.00 -0.42 0.30
CA GLY A 239 -11.37 -0.94 0.28
C GLY A 239 -12.38 0.02 0.91
N GLY A 240 -13.54 0.15 0.29
CA GLY A 240 -14.53 1.17 0.65
C GLY A 240 -14.40 2.48 -0.14
N GLY A 241 -13.35 2.61 -0.99
CA GLY A 241 -13.12 3.76 -1.85
C GLY A 241 -12.98 5.08 -1.09
N LEU A 242 -13.20 6.20 -1.78
CA LEU A 242 -13.14 7.52 -1.16
C LEU A 242 -14.15 7.71 -0.02
N PRO A 243 -15.43 7.28 -0.13
CA PRO A 243 -16.41 7.52 0.92
C PRO A 243 -15.99 6.96 2.27
N GLU A 244 -15.77 5.65 2.36
CA GLU A 244 -15.53 5.00 3.65
C GLU A 244 -14.17 5.37 4.27
N ASN A 245 -13.13 5.55 3.43
CA ASN A 245 -11.81 5.92 3.94
C ASN A 245 -11.76 7.36 4.45
N LEU A 246 -12.55 8.27 3.87
CA LEU A 246 -12.68 9.62 4.40
C LEU A 246 -13.60 9.67 5.63
N GLU A 247 -14.72 8.94 5.64
CA GLU A 247 -15.62 8.91 6.81
C GLU A 247 -14.94 8.47 8.09
N ARG A 248 -13.95 7.56 8.04
CA ARG A 248 -13.14 7.16 9.21
C ARG A 248 -12.45 8.34 9.90
N LEU A 249 -12.12 9.39 9.14
CA LEU A 249 -11.44 10.57 9.64
C LEU A 249 -12.41 11.67 10.10
N LEU A 250 -13.70 11.55 9.77
CA LEU A 250 -14.71 12.62 9.87
C LEU A 250 -15.86 12.27 10.84
N PRO A 251 -15.60 11.91 12.11
CA PRO A 251 -16.67 11.49 13.04
C PRO A 251 -17.72 12.58 13.29
N ASN A 252 -17.38 13.86 13.12
CA ASN A 252 -18.23 15.00 13.36
C ASN A 252 -18.44 15.92 12.14
N HIS A 253 -17.95 15.52 10.97
CA HIS A 253 -17.99 16.31 9.73
C HIS A 253 -18.43 15.43 8.57
N GLY A 254 -18.55 16.02 7.41
CA GLY A 254 -18.63 15.32 6.13
C GLY A 254 -17.71 15.97 5.12
N ALA A 255 -17.79 15.52 3.88
CA ALA A 255 -17.02 16.09 2.80
C ALA A 255 -17.81 16.11 1.48
N ASP A 256 -17.62 17.16 0.71
CA ASP A 256 -18.03 17.23 -0.69
C ASP A 256 -16.79 17.02 -1.55
N VAL A 257 -16.78 15.92 -2.32
CA VAL A 257 -15.66 15.50 -3.16
C VAL A 257 -16.10 15.49 -4.62
N VAL A 258 -15.39 16.24 -5.46
CA VAL A 258 -15.58 16.27 -6.91
C VAL A 258 -14.27 15.84 -7.56
N ILE A 259 -14.29 14.70 -8.23
CA ILE A 259 -13.10 14.12 -8.85
C ILE A 259 -13.17 14.28 -10.37
N PRO A 260 -12.02 14.58 -11.03
CA PRO A 260 -11.94 14.57 -12.48
C PRO A 260 -12.15 13.15 -13.02
N ASN A 261 -12.51 13.05 -14.30
CA ASN A 261 -12.63 11.77 -14.97
C ASN A 261 -11.28 11.03 -14.96
N TRP A 262 -11.30 9.83 -14.45
CA TRP A 262 -10.10 9.01 -14.43
C TRP A 262 -9.71 8.52 -15.83
N ASP A 263 -8.56 8.96 -16.34
CA ASP A 263 -8.07 8.57 -17.66
C ASP A 263 -7.30 7.26 -17.61
N ASN A 264 -8.02 6.17 -17.35
CA ASN A 264 -7.52 4.80 -17.38
C ASN A 264 -8.45 3.97 -18.27
N ALA A 265 -7.98 3.62 -19.47
CA ALA A 265 -8.78 2.93 -20.49
C ALA A 265 -9.28 1.56 -20.00
N ALA A 266 -8.44 0.80 -19.30
CA ALA A 266 -8.82 -0.52 -18.78
C ALA A 266 -9.86 -0.41 -17.67
N MET A 267 -9.72 0.57 -16.75
CA MET A 267 -10.72 0.81 -15.71
C MET A 267 -12.04 1.33 -16.28
N LYS A 268 -12.02 2.15 -17.35
CA LYS A 268 -13.25 2.55 -18.05
C LYS A 268 -14.04 1.34 -18.53
N LYS A 269 -13.36 0.35 -19.14
CA LYS A 269 -13.99 -0.92 -19.53
C LYS A 269 -14.52 -1.72 -18.34
N VAL A 270 -13.76 -1.80 -17.23
CA VAL A 270 -14.27 -2.43 -15.99
C VAL A 270 -15.56 -1.74 -15.55
N PHE A 271 -15.60 -0.41 -15.60
CA PHE A 271 -16.77 0.38 -15.18
C PHE A 271 -18.00 0.17 -16.06
N ASP A 272 -17.87 -0.27 -17.32
CA ASP A 272 -19.03 -0.61 -18.16
C ASP A 272 -19.83 -1.80 -17.61
N TYR A 273 -19.22 -2.63 -16.75
CA TYR A 273 -19.81 -3.82 -16.15
C TYR A 273 -20.11 -3.68 -14.65
N VAL A 274 -19.87 -2.51 -14.06
CA VAL A 274 -20.04 -2.27 -12.61
C VAL A 274 -21.13 -1.24 -12.38
N ASP A 275 -22.00 -1.47 -11.41
CA ASP A 275 -23.05 -0.52 -11.03
C ASP A 275 -22.45 0.84 -10.62
N ALA A 276 -23.14 1.92 -10.99
CA ALA A 276 -22.60 3.27 -10.82
C ALA A 276 -22.31 3.63 -9.36
N GLU A 277 -23.12 3.15 -8.42
CA GLU A 277 -22.96 3.38 -6.98
C GLU A 277 -21.77 2.57 -6.42
N ASP A 278 -21.64 1.31 -6.84
CA ASP A 278 -20.59 0.41 -6.37
C ASP A 278 -19.17 0.88 -6.76
N LYS A 279 -19.01 1.64 -7.86
CA LYS A 279 -17.72 2.16 -8.31
C LYS A 279 -17.02 2.99 -7.22
N PHE A 280 -17.77 3.90 -6.59
CA PHE A 280 -17.22 4.82 -5.60
C PHE A 280 -16.89 4.14 -4.27
N HIS A 281 -17.57 3.04 -3.93
CA HIS A 281 -17.35 2.25 -2.72
C HIS A 281 -16.33 1.12 -2.90
N THR A 282 -15.96 0.82 -4.14
CA THR A 282 -15.04 -0.29 -4.44
C THR A 282 -13.65 0.20 -4.83
N PHE A 283 -13.58 1.27 -5.62
CA PHE A 283 -12.36 1.72 -6.26
C PHE A 283 -11.89 3.09 -5.74
N ASN A 284 -10.60 3.33 -5.87
CA ASN A 284 -9.97 4.60 -5.53
C ASN A 284 -10.30 5.74 -6.52
N MET A 285 -10.99 5.43 -7.63
CA MET A 285 -11.39 6.37 -8.68
C MET A 285 -10.25 7.24 -9.23
N GLY A 286 -9.02 6.73 -9.22
CA GLY A 286 -7.82 7.41 -9.69
C GLY A 286 -7.08 8.22 -8.62
N PHE A 287 -7.55 8.21 -7.36
CA PHE A 287 -6.90 8.88 -6.23
C PHE A 287 -6.62 7.88 -5.11
N GLY A 288 -5.36 7.50 -4.96
CA GLY A 288 -4.95 6.53 -3.92
C GLY A 288 -4.53 7.17 -2.60
N TRP A 289 -4.39 8.51 -2.58
CA TRP A 289 -4.00 9.24 -1.38
C TRP A 289 -4.74 10.57 -1.29
N VAL A 290 -5.20 10.92 -0.10
CA VAL A 290 -5.87 12.20 0.18
C VAL A 290 -5.25 12.86 1.41
N VAL A 291 -5.01 14.16 1.32
CA VAL A 291 -4.50 14.98 2.41
C VAL A 291 -5.54 16.03 2.76
N ILE A 292 -5.81 16.21 4.05
CA ILE A 292 -6.73 17.23 4.58
C ILE A 292 -5.92 18.31 5.28
N VAL A 293 -6.05 19.55 4.81
CA VAL A 293 -5.32 20.72 5.31
C VAL A 293 -6.20 21.95 5.40
N SER A 294 -5.75 22.98 6.11
CA SER A 294 -6.41 24.30 6.06
C SER A 294 -6.34 24.92 4.66
N PRO A 295 -7.25 25.85 4.32
CA PRO A 295 -7.21 26.54 3.03
C PRO A 295 -5.90 27.23 2.72
N ASP A 296 -5.25 27.85 3.73
CA ASP A 296 -3.98 28.55 3.56
C ASP A 296 -2.82 27.59 3.27
N GLU A 297 -2.83 26.39 3.87
CA GLU A 297 -1.83 25.35 3.63
C GLU A 297 -2.04 24.62 2.31
N ALA A 298 -3.29 24.59 1.79
CA ALA A 298 -3.60 23.94 0.52
C ALA A 298 -2.81 24.55 -0.65
N ASP A 299 -2.78 25.89 -0.75
CA ASP A 299 -2.02 26.57 -1.79
C ASP A 299 -0.51 26.35 -1.66
N GLN A 300 -0.03 26.23 -0.43
CA GLN A 300 1.37 25.93 -0.15
C GLN A 300 1.75 24.52 -0.62
N ILE A 301 0.93 23.49 -0.32
CA ILE A 301 1.15 22.11 -0.77
C ILE A 301 1.08 22.01 -2.29
N LEU A 302 0.06 22.60 -2.91
CA LEU A 302 -0.12 22.56 -4.37
C LEU A 302 1.02 23.25 -5.12
N SER A 303 1.70 24.20 -4.47
CA SER A 303 2.86 24.89 -5.04
C SER A 303 4.19 24.15 -4.79
N ALA A 304 4.27 23.31 -3.76
CA ALA A 304 5.54 22.71 -3.30
C ALA A 304 5.83 21.35 -3.99
N GLY A 305 4.81 20.60 -4.39
CA GLY A 305 4.99 19.25 -4.96
C GLY A 305 4.14 18.97 -6.19
N PRO A 306 4.67 18.24 -7.17
CA PRO A 306 3.92 17.89 -8.37
C PRO A 306 2.82 16.88 -8.08
N GLY A 307 1.63 17.11 -8.64
CA GLY A 307 0.59 16.10 -8.81
C GLY A 307 -0.53 16.12 -7.78
N GLY A 308 -0.55 17.02 -6.81
CA GLY A 308 -1.72 17.24 -5.95
C GLY A 308 -2.84 17.96 -6.71
N VAL A 309 -4.09 17.53 -6.50
CA VAL A 309 -5.29 18.10 -7.09
C VAL A 309 -6.28 18.41 -5.97
N LYS A 310 -6.82 19.63 -5.94
CA LYS A 310 -7.94 19.94 -5.03
C LYS A 310 -9.17 19.17 -5.48
N ILE A 311 -9.64 18.24 -4.64
CA ILE A 311 -10.77 17.36 -4.95
C ILE A 311 -11.99 17.61 -4.07
N GLY A 312 -11.93 18.50 -3.08
CA GLY A 312 -13.08 18.74 -2.23
C GLY A 312 -12.83 19.62 -1.03
N THR A 313 -13.86 19.71 -0.20
CA THR A 313 -13.84 20.49 1.07
C THR A 313 -14.60 19.75 2.17
N ILE A 314 -14.18 19.97 3.41
CA ILE A 314 -14.86 19.49 4.61
C ILE A 314 -16.12 20.33 4.87
N THR A 315 -17.20 19.65 5.21
CA THR A 315 -18.52 20.25 5.48
C THR A 315 -18.97 19.98 6.91
N ASP A 316 -19.96 20.74 7.38
CA ASP A 316 -20.63 20.54 8.68
C ASP A 316 -21.75 19.48 8.64
N THR A 317 -22.08 19.01 7.44
CA THR A 317 -23.08 17.94 7.23
C THR A 317 -22.40 16.59 7.21
N HIS A 318 -22.86 15.65 8.00
CA HIS A 318 -22.32 14.29 8.03
C HIS A 318 -22.42 13.58 6.66
N GLY A 319 -21.46 12.70 6.43
CA GLY A 319 -21.37 11.86 5.24
C GLY A 319 -20.46 12.44 4.17
N VAL A 320 -19.88 11.56 3.39
CA VAL A 320 -19.00 11.90 2.25
C VAL A 320 -19.77 11.74 0.96
N ARG A 321 -19.91 12.82 0.22
CA ARG A 321 -20.55 12.84 -1.10
C ARG A 321 -19.46 12.90 -2.17
N VAL A 322 -19.41 11.89 -3.02
CA VAL A 322 -18.46 11.84 -4.14
C VAL A 322 -19.20 11.96 -5.46
N SER A 323 -18.74 12.84 -6.32
CA SER A 323 -19.24 13.03 -7.68
C SER A 323 -18.08 13.20 -8.67
N MET A 324 -18.36 12.99 -9.95
CA MET A 324 -17.42 13.27 -11.03
C MET A 324 -17.67 14.65 -11.61
N GLU A 325 -16.61 15.29 -12.11
CA GLU A 325 -16.75 16.49 -12.91
C GLU A 325 -17.63 16.22 -14.14
N SER A 326 -18.55 17.12 -14.41
CA SER A 326 -19.52 17.03 -15.53
C SER A 326 -18.87 17.35 -16.88
#